data_a7e5988213ab59d938bf22e5eaf51045
#
_entry.id   a7e5988213ab59d938bf22e5eaf51045
#
_cell.length_a   1.000
_cell.length_b   1.000
_cell.length_c   1.000
_cell.angle_alpha   90.00
_cell.angle_beta   90.00
_cell.angle_gamma   90.00
#
_symmetry.space_group_name_H-M   'P 1'
#
loop_
_entity.id
_entity.type
_entity.pdbx_description
1 polymer ?
#
loop_
_entity_poly.entity_id
_entity_poly.type
_entity_poly.pdbx_seq_one_letter_code
_entity_poly.pdbx_strand_id
1 'polypeptide(L)'
;MQWVNALSKRPSLEAAIEEVVEQAQQSLQASPDLGLVFISSAFASEYSRLMPLLQERLKIPAIIGCCGGGIVGMNPHSQAEEIEGEPALSLCLAHLPGVNVHPFHLSSDGLPDLDSPPQNWIDLIGVNPGDKPQFILLVDPFYNRINDLLQGLDYAYPGSVKVGGLASGRLTNITAVFHGSEHYQAQAVGVALCGNIVLETIVAQGCRPIGQPYRVSKGERNIILELEQESNVDDLSLVVSGEPISPLEALQKLVQDLSEADRQLAQNSLFIGVVRDEFKQRLEPGDFLIRNLLGVDPRVGAIAIGDRVRPGQRIQFHLRDAQTSKEDLQMLLTRYQQQHPNSSQLAANAGALMFSCLGRGEGLYGSPNFDCSLFQRYLNIPLSGLFCNGEIGPVGDETFLHGYTSVFGIVRQP
;
A
#
# COMPACT_ATOMS: atom_id res chain seq x y z
N MET A 1 24.13 7.74 0.47
CA MET A 1 23.52 6.44 0.11
C MET A 1 23.44 6.28 -1.39
N GLN A 2 23.32 5.06 -1.89
CA GLN A 2 23.02 4.80 -3.30
C GLN A 2 21.83 3.84 -3.35
N TRP A 3 20.91 4.10 -4.29
CA TRP A 3 19.73 3.28 -4.51
C TRP A 3 19.58 3.04 -6.00
N VAL A 4 19.58 1.80 -6.42
CA VAL A 4 19.47 1.43 -7.84
C VAL A 4 18.37 0.39 -8.03
N ASN A 5 17.78 0.38 -9.20
CA ASN A 5 16.81 -0.62 -9.58
C ASN A 5 17.06 -1.07 -11.01
N ALA A 6 16.84 -2.35 -11.27
CA ALA A 6 16.85 -2.96 -12.59
C ALA A 6 15.60 -3.79 -12.82
N LEU A 7 15.06 -3.74 -14.02
CA LEU A 7 13.87 -4.47 -14.46
C LEU A 7 14.21 -5.34 -15.67
N SER A 8 13.84 -6.62 -15.59
CA SER A 8 13.92 -7.56 -16.72
C SER A 8 12.52 -8.03 -17.12
N LYS A 9 12.33 -8.17 -18.42
CA LYS A 9 11.12 -8.77 -19.05
C LYS A 9 11.43 -10.09 -19.75
N ARG A 10 12.56 -10.72 -19.40
CA ARG A 10 12.95 -12.00 -19.98
C ARG A 10 12.00 -13.12 -19.55
N PRO A 11 11.60 -14.02 -20.45
CA PRO A 11 10.65 -15.09 -20.12
C PRO A 11 11.27 -16.24 -19.30
N SER A 12 12.60 -16.40 -19.28
CA SER A 12 13.31 -17.39 -18.45
C SER A 12 13.76 -16.73 -17.15
N LEU A 13 13.56 -17.40 -16.01
CA LEU A 13 13.96 -16.91 -14.70
C LEU A 13 15.47 -16.66 -14.62
N GLU A 14 16.29 -17.60 -15.15
CA GLU A 14 17.74 -17.48 -15.17
C GLU A 14 18.21 -16.25 -15.96
N ALA A 15 17.62 -16.03 -17.14
CA ALA A 15 17.96 -14.87 -17.97
C ALA A 15 17.48 -13.56 -17.34
N ALA A 16 16.33 -13.58 -16.66
CA ALA A 16 15.82 -12.41 -15.94
C ALA A 16 16.73 -12.04 -14.76
N ILE A 17 17.16 -13.03 -13.97
CA ILE A 17 18.10 -12.83 -12.87
C ILE A 17 19.44 -12.31 -13.37
N GLU A 18 20.00 -12.92 -14.43
CA GLU A 18 21.26 -12.47 -15.01
C GLU A 18 21.20 -11.00 -15.43
N GLU A 19 20.14 -10.61 -16.15
CA GLU A 19 19.96 -9.25 -16.65
C GLU A 19 19.84 -8.23 -15.51
N VAL A 20 18.98 -8.49 -14.50
CA VAL A 20 18.80 -7.53 -13.39
C VAL A 20 20.02 -7.44 -12.49
N VAL A 21 20.74 -8.54 -12.27
CA VAL A 21 21.98 -8.53 -11.48
C VAL A 21 23.07 -7.74 -12.19
N GLU A 22 23.28 -7.99 -13.49
CA GLU A 22 24.26 -7.26 -14.27
C GLU A 22 23.99 -5.76 -14.30
N GLN A 23 22.76 -5.35 -14.60
CA GLN A 23 22.37 -3.94 -14.64
C GLN A 23 22.49 -3.26 -13.26
N ALA A 24 22.02 -3.92 -12.19
CA ALA A 24 22.09 -3.38 -10.85
C ALA A 24 23.54 -3.25 -10.36
N GLN A 25 24.41 -4.23 -10.63
CA GLN A 25 25.84 -4.17 -10.27
C GLN A 25 26.61 -3.10 -11.06
N GLN A 26 26.26 -2.87 -12.33
CA GLN A 26 26.87 -1.79 -13.13
C GLN A 26 26.50 -0.42 -12.59
N SER A 27 25.30 -0.29 -12.03
CA SER A 27 24.76 0.98 -11.52
C SER A 27 25.16 1.27 -10.06
N LEU A 28 25.28 0.23 -9.22
CA LEU A 28 25.67 0.36 -7.82
C LEU A 28 27.19 0.30 -7.68
N GLN A 29 27.81 1.41 -7.29
CA GLN A 29 29.26 1.53 -7.16
C GLN A 29 29.82 1.08 -5.79
N ALA A 30 28.99 0.44 -4.96
CA ALA A 30 29.32 -0.01 -3.62
C ALA A 30 28.72 -1.39 -3.33
N SER A 31 29.14 -2.02 -2.23
CA SER A 31 28.48 -3.26 -1.79
C SER A 31 27.07 -2.96 -1.28
N PRO A 32 26.06 -3.73 -1.70
CA PRO A 32 24.70 -3.55 -1.22
C PRO A 32 24.57 -3.99 0.24
N ASP A 33 23.81 -3.20 1.01
CA ASP A 33 23.38 -3.54 2.38
C ASP A 33 21.99 -4.16 2.39
N LEU A 34 21.14 -3.79 1.41
CA LEU A 34 19.75 -4.24 1.25
C LEU A 34 19.46 -4.62 -0.21
N GLY A 35 18.74 -5.71 -0.39
CA GLY A 35 18.09 -6.12 -1.64
C GLY A 35 16.58 -6.24 -1.48
N LEU A 36 15.83 -5.72 -2.45
CA LEU A 36 14.39 -5.94 -2.58
C LEU A 36 14.12 -6.58 -3.93
N VAL A 37 13.39 -7.70 -3.95
CA VAL A 37 13.09 -8.42 -5.19
C VAL A 37 11.58 -8.57 -5.37
N PHE A 38 11.09 -8.16 -6.55
CA PHE A 38 9.70 -8.29 -6.94
C PHE A 38 9.60 -9.11 -8.22
N ILE A 39 8.79 -10.16 -8.21
CA ILE A 39 8.67 -11.11 -9.32
C ILE A 39 7.21 -11.28 -9.73
N SER A 40 6.95 -11.30 -11.03
CA SER A 40 5.60 -11.49 -11.53
C SER A 40 5.07 -12.91 -11.30
N SER A 41 3.75 -13.04 -11.20
CA SER A 41 3.07 -14.34 -11.09
C SER A 41 3.24 -15.25 -12.32
N ALA A 42 3.82 -14.76 -13.42
CA ALA A 42 4.20 -15.58 -14.55
C ALA A 42 5.30 -16.61 -14.20
N PHE A 43 6.09 -16.35 -13.16
CA PHE A 43 7.11 -17.26 -12.63
C PHE A 43 6.66 -18.11 -11.44
N ALA A 44 5.35 -18.25 -11.20
CA ALA A 44 4.83 -18.90 -9.99
C ALA A 44 5.35 -20.34 -9.76
N SER A 45 5.59 -21.11 -10.82
CA SER A 45 6.17 -22.44 -10.74
C SER A 45 7.67 -22.47 -10.37
N GLU A 46 8.33 -21.31 -10.38
CA GLU A 46 9.78 -21.18 -10.19
C GLU A 46 10.16 -20.39 -8.93
N TYR A 47 9.21 -20.00 -8.11
CA TYR A 47 9.49 -19.20 -6.90
C TYR A 47 10.52 -19.83 -5.97
N SER A 48 10.52 -21.16 -5.84
CA SER A 48 11.50 -21.88 -5.02
C SER A 48 12.94 -21.78 -5.55
N ARG A 49 13.13 -21.44 -6.82
CA ARG A 49 14.44 -21.32 -7.47
C ARG A 49 14.98 -19.88 -7.44
N LEU A 50 14.10 -18.88 -7.24
CA LEU A 50 14.49 -17.47 -7.35
C LEU A 50 15.65 -17.11 -6.41
N MET A 51 15.47 -17.34 -5.12
CA MET A 51 16.45 -16.91 -4.11
C MET A 51 17.78 -17.67 -4.21
N PRO A 52 17.79 -19.01 -4.36
CA PRO A 52 19.03 -19.73 -4.62
C PRO A 52 19.79 -19.21 -5.83
N LEU A 53 19.14 -19.04 -6.98
CA LEU A 53 19.79 -18.55 -8.22
C LEU A 53 20.30 -17.11 -8.07
N LEU A 54 19.60 -16.27 -7.36
CA LEU A 54 20.02 -14.90 -7.12
C LEU A 54 21.26 -14.86 -6.21
N GLN A 55 21.31 -15.67 -5.15
CA GLN A 55 22.43 -15.74 -4.20
C GLN A 55 23.70 -16.32 -4.80
N GLU A 56 23.60 -17.19 -5.81
CA GLU A 56 24.76 -17.68 -6.57
C GLU A 56 25.50 -16.54 -7.29
N ARG A 57 24.76 -15.48 -7.70
CA ARG A 57 25.29 -14.37 -8.50
C ARG A 57 25.61 -13.13 -7.68
N LEU A 58 24.92 -12.92 -6.58
CA LEU A 58 25.00 -11.69 -5.81
C LEU A 58 24.82 -11.96 -4.30
N LYS A 59 25.82 -11.55 -3.50
CA LYS A 59 25.76 -11.66 -2.04
C LYS A 59 25.18 -10.35 -1.47
N ILE A 60 24.05 -10.46 -0.81
CA ILE A 60 23.35 -9.35 -0.15
C ILE A 60 23.10 -9.75 1.31
N PRO A 61 23.55 -8.95 2.30
CA PRO A 61 23.37 -9.28 3.71
C PRO A 61 21.91 -9.39 4.13
N ALA A 62 21.07 -8.47 3.65
CA ALA A 62 19.63 -8.43 3.91
C ALA A 62 18.88 -8.40 2.57
N ILE A 63 18.05 -9.40 2.33
CA ILE A 63 17.21 -9.47 1.16
C ILE A 63 15.82 -9.96 1.51
N ILE A 64 14.81 -9.23 1.04
CA ILE A 64 13.40 -9.60 1.11
C ILE A 64 12.73 -9.40 -0.25
N GLY A 65 11.57 -9.98 -0.43
CA GLY A 65 10.82 -9.81 -1.68
C GLY A 65 9.44 -10.43 -1.64
N CYS A 66 8.68 -10.24 -2.69
CA CYS A 66 7.41 -10.92 -2.88
C CYS A 66 7.02 -11.01 -4.37
N CYS A 67 6.02 -11.82 -4.66
CA CYS A 67 5.40 -11.84 -5.98
C CYS A 67 4.35 -10.74 -6.12
N GLY A 68 4.14 -10.29 -7.36
CA GLY A 68 3.15 -9.28 -7.73
C GLY A 68 2.34 -9.66 -8.96
N GLY A 69 1.10 -9.18 -9.04
CA GLY A 69 0.27 -9.30 -10.24
C GLY A 69 0.70 -8.36 -11.38
N GLY A 70 1.50 -7.38 -11.07
CA GLY A 70 2.31 -6.55 -11.95
C GLY A 70 3.57 -6.12 -11.22
N ILE A 71 4.62 -5.77 -11.95
CA ILE A 71 5.93 -5.41 -11.42
C ILE A 71 6.32 -4.01 -11.90
N VAL A 72 6.85 -3.23 -10.97
CA VAL A 72 7.35 -1.88 -11.24
C VAL A 72 8.87 -1.87 -11.14
N GLY A 73 9.53 -1.24 -12.10
CA GLY A 73 10.99 -1.11 -12.09
C GLY A 73 11.51 -0.18 -13.16
N MET A 74 12.83 0.03 -13.14
CA MET A 74 13.53 0.92 -14.07
C MET A 74 14.04 0.14 -15.26
N ASN A 75 13.70 0.57 -16.45
CA ASN A 75 14.26 0.05 -17.66
C ASN A 75 15.72 0.58 -17.88
N PRO A 76 16.48 0.03 -18.84
CA PRO A 76 17.86 0.48 -19.12
C PRO A 76 18.00 1.96 -19.51
N HIS A 77 16.90 2.61 -19.87
CA HIS A 77 16.86 4.05 -20.21
C HIS A 77 16.48 4.94 -19.01
N SER A 78 16.52 4.39 -17.81
CA SER A 78 16.13 5.08 -16.57
C SER A 78 14.69 5.59 -16.57
N GLN A 79 13.78 4.88 -17.22
CA GLN A 79 12.35 5.12 -17.21
C GLN A 79 11.68 4.06 -16.34
N ALA A 80 10.76 4.47 -15.49
CA ALA A 80 9.96 3.55 -14.72
C ALA A 80 8.88 2.91 -15.60
N GLU A 81 8.73 1.60 -15.49
CA GLU A 81 7.73 0.82 -16.22
C GLU A 81 6.88 -0.02 -15.24
N GLU A 82 5.62 -0.19 -15.60
CA GLU A 82 4.63 -1.07 -14.97
C GLU A 82 4.38 -2.25 -15.91
N ILE A 83 4.79 -3.45 -15.53
CA ILE A 83 4.63 -4.66 -16.35
C ILE A 83 3.51 -5.51 -15.75
N GLU A 84 2.37 -5.52 -16.43
CA GLU A 84 1.19 -6.25 -16.02
C GLU A 84 0.92 -7.44 -16.95
N GLY A 85 0.68 -8.63 -16.37
CA GLY A 85 0.28 -9.82 -17.14
C GLY A 85 1.40 -10.53 -17.91
N GLU A 86 2.63 -10.04 -17.85
CA GLU A 86 3.81 -10.59 -18.52
C GLU A 86 4.90 -11.01 -17.51
N PRO A 87 5.87 -11.85 -17.93
CA PRO A 87 7.05 -12.12 -17.12
C PRO A 87 7.81 -10.85 -16.81
N ALA A 88 8.08 -10.61 -15.52
CA ALA A 88 8.88 -9.48 -15.06
C ALA A 88 9.58 -9.80 -13.75
N LEU A 89 10.80 -9.31 -13.60
CA LEU A 89 11.60 -9.37 -12.39
C LEU A 89 12.22 -7.99 -12.15
N SER A 90 11.99 -7.41 -10.97
CA SER A 90 12.61 -6.16 -10.53
C SER A 90 13.52 -6.43 -9.35
N LEU A 91 14.78 -5.99 -9.45
CA LEU A 91 15.77 -6.05 -8.36
C LEU A 91 16.18 -4.64 -7.97
N CYS A 92 15.95 -4.30 -6.71
CA CYS A 92 16.44 -3.07 -6.11
C CYS A 92 17.63 -3.40 -5.20
N LEU A 93 18.72 -2.66 -5.33
CA LEU A 93 19.88 -2.73 -4.45
C LEU A 93 20.12 -1.37 -3.80
N ALA A 94 20.42 -1.38 -2.51
CA ALA A 94 20.71 -0.17 -1.78
C ALA A 94 22.03 -0.29 -0.99
N HIS A 95 22.89 0.73 -1.12
CA HIS A 95 24.01 0.97 -0.22
C HIS A 95 23.63 2.08 0.76
N LEU A 96 23.59 1.75 2.05
CA LEU A 96 22.94 2.53 3.11
C LEU A 96 23.95 2.87 4.25
N PRO A 97 24.92 3.76 4.01
CA PRO A 97 25.92 4.10 5.01
C PRO A 97 25.29 4.73 6.25
N GLY A 98 25.63 4.19 7.43
CA GLY A 98 25.09 4.65 8.71
C GLY A 98 23.67 4.18 9.02
N VAL A 99 23.17 3.18 8.27
CA VAL A 99 21.89 2.54 8.52
C VAL A 99 22.11 1.10 8.98
N ASN A 100 21.47 0.72 10.06
CA ASN A 100 21.35 -0.68 10.46
C ASN A 100 20.12 -1.28 9.76
N VAL A 101 20.36 -2.29 8.94
CA VAL A 101 19.34 -3.00 8.16
C VAL A 101 19.03 -4.31 8.89
N HIS A 102 17.81 -4.44 9.42
CA HIS A 102 17.38 -5.61 10.17
C HIS A 102 16.22 -6.32 9.47
N PRO A 103 16.48 -7.37 8.67
CA PRO A 103 15.43 -8.17 8.05
C PRO A 103 14.79 -9.11 9.08
N PHE A 104 13.49 -9.34 8.93
CA PHE A 104 12.73 -10.24 9.80
C PHE A 104 11.65 -11.00 9.02
N HIS A 105 11.19 -12.09 9.63
CA HIS A 105 10.18 -12.97 9.08
C HIS A 105 9.21 -13.39 10.19
N LEU A 106 7.90 -13.35 9.91
CA LEU A 106 6.85 -13.54 10.91
C LEU A 106 5.78 -14.52 10.41
N SER A 107 5.46 -15.49 11.26
CA SER A 107 4.25 -16.30 11.12
C SER A 107 3.09 -15.66 11.89
N SER A 108 1.86 -15.90 11.47
CA SER A 108 0.66 -15.39 12.17
C SER A 108 0.53 -15.97 13.58
N ASP A 109 0.94 -17.22 13.78
CA ASP A 109 0.86 -17.92 15.06
C ASP A 109 1.88 -17.37 16.10
N GLY A 110 2.95 -16.72 15.61
CA GLY A 110 3.98 -16.11 16.45
C GLY A 110 3.67 -14.70 16.92
N LEU A 111 2.59 -14.07 16.45
CA LEU A 111 2.26 -12.71 16.86
C LEU A 111 1.77 -12.65 18.31
N PRO A 112 2.22 -11.65 19.09
CA PRO A 112 1.61 -11.33 20.38
C PRO A 112 0.12 -11.01 20.24
N ASP A 113 -0.63 -11.12 21.31
CA ASP A 113 -1.99 -10.59 21.36
C ASP A 113 -1.94 -9.06 21.46
N LEU A 114 -3.02 -8.39 21.01
CA LEU A 114 -3.07 -6.92 20.98
C LEU A 114 -3.05 -6.27 22.37
N ASP A 115 -3.39 -7.00 23.42
CA ASP A 115 -3.30 -6.59 24.82
C ASP A 115 -1.94 -6.91 25.47
N SER A 116 -1.02 -7.55 24.74
CA SER A 116 0.33 -7.83 25.21
C SER A 116 1.14 -6.54 25.37
N PRO A 117 2.07 -6.49 26.36
CA PRO A 117 2.98 -5.36 26.50
C PRO A 117 3.77 -5.06 25.22
N PRO A 118 4.12 -3.78 24.94
CA PRO A 118 4.93 -3.41 23.75
C PRO A 118 6.23 -4.20 23.64
N GLN A 119 6.80 -4.61 24.77
CA GLN A 119 8.05 -5.38 24.82
C GLN A 119 7.96 -6.69 24.04
N ASN A 120 6.81 -7.38 24.05
CA ASN A 120 6.63 -8.63 23.31
C ASN A 120 6.77 -8.40 21.79
N TRP A 121 6.27 -7.28 21.30
CA TRP A 121 6.40 -6.86 19.89
C TRP A 121 7.83 -6.45 19.55
N ILE A 122 8.50 -5.75 20.49
CA ILE A 122 9.91 -5.34 20.35
C ILE A 122 10.81 -6.57 20.30
N ASP A 123 10.60 -7.54 21.18
CA ASP A 123 11.36 -8.79 21.23
C ASP A 123 11.13 -9.63 19.96
N LEU A 124 9.90 -9.63 19.42
CA LEU A 124 9.57 -10.32 18.18
C LEU A 124 10.32 -9.73 16.97
N ILE A 125 10.37 -8.40 16.87
CA ILE A 125 11.05 -7.71 15.76
C ILE A 125 12.57 -7.66 16.00
N GLY A 126 13.03 -7.56 17.24
CA GLY A 126 14.44 -7.52 17.60
C GLY A 126 15.12 -6.16 17.41
N VAL A 127 14.35 -5.06 17.33
CA VAL A 127 14.87 -3.69 17.14
C VAL A 127 14.36 -2.77 18.25
N ASN A 128 15.25 -1.90 18.76
CA ASN A 128 14.87 -0.96 19.81
C ASN A 128 14.05 0.21 19.22
N PRO A 129 12.89 0.58 19.81
CA PRO A 129 12.10 1.75 19.39
C PRO A 129 12.88 3.08 19.45
N GLY A 130 13.85 3.17 20.36
CA GLY A 130 14.74 4.34 20.47
C GLY A 130 15.60 4.60 19.23
N ASP A 131 15.82 3.58 18.39
CA ASP A 131 16.53 3.70 17.11
C ASP A 131 15.64 4.24 15.99
N LYS A 132 14.35 4.50 16.28
CA LYS A 132 13.33 5.05 15.35
C LYS A 132 13.28 4.31 14.02
N PRO A 133 13.03 2.99 14.04
CA PRO A 133 13.05 2.16 12.84
C PRO A 133 11.98 2.63 11.83
N GLN A 134 12.31 2.50 10.54
CA GLN A 134 11.36 2.64 9.43
C GLN A 134 11.16 1.25 8.82
N PHE A 135 9.94 0.90 8.43
CA PHE A 135 9.63 -0.47 8.04
C PHE A 135 9.17 -0.58 6.59
N ILE A 136 9.69 -1.60 5.90
CA ILE A 136 9.13 -2.10 4.63
C ILE A 136 8.56 -3.48 4.92
N LEU A 137 7.28 -3.71 4.61
CA LEU A 137 6.53 -4.93 4.92
C LEU A 137 6.00 -5.57 3.64
N LEU A 138 6.29 -6.84 3.42
CA LEU A 138 5.76 -7.63 2.32
C LEU A 138 5.06 -8.84 2.90
N VAL A 139 3.76 -8.98 2.65
CA VAL A 139 2.91 -9.91 3.38
C VAL A 139 2.15 -10.79 2.40
N ASP A 140 2.07 -12.07 2.67
CA ASP A 140 1.22 -12.96 1.88
C ASP A 140 -0.26 -12.68 2.14
N PRO A 141 -1.16 -12.63 1.13
CA PRO A 141 -2.57 -12.31 1.32
C PRO A 141 -3.34 -13.30 2.21
N PHE A 142 -2.79 -14.50 2.42
CA PHE A 142 -3.36 -15.49 3.34
C PHE A 142 -2.85 -15.36 4.79
N TYR A 143 -2.05 -14.34 5.08
CA TYR A 143 -1.65 -13.98 6.44
C TYR A 143 -2.85 -13.37 7.17
N ASN A 144 -3.49 -14.14 8.03
CA ASN A 144 -4.82 -13.84 8.60
C ASN A 144 -4.84 -12.80 9.73
N ARG A 145 -3.64 -12.31 10.19
CA ARG A 145 -3.49 -11.34 11.29
C ARG A 145 -2.80 -10.05 10.86
N ILE A 146 -2.98 -9.62 9.62
CA ILE A 146 -2.32 -8.41 9.10
C ILE A 146 -2.70 -7.14 9.90
N ASN A 147 -3.95 -6.96 10.26
CA ASN A 147 -4.37 -5.78 11.02
C ASN A 147 -3.78 -5.81 12.45
N ASP A 148 -3.68 -6.98 13.08
CA ASP A 148 -3.03 -7.12 14.38
C ASP A 148 -1.54 -6.79 14.29
N LEU A 149 -0.86 -7.22 13.22
CA LEU A 149 0.53 -6.89 12.96
C LEU A 149 0.73 -5.37 12.84
N LEU A 150 -0.07 -4.69 12.03
CA LEU A 150 0.04 -3.24 11.83
C LEU A 150 -0.21 -2.47 13.14
N GLN A 151 -1.28 -2.81 13.87
CA GLN A 151 -1.60 -2.20 15.17
C GLN A 151 -0.51 -2.46 16.22
N GLY A 152 0.01 -3.69 16.29
CA GLY A 152 1.08 -4.04 17.22
C GLY A 152 2.38 -3.30 16.91
N LEU A 153 2.72 -3.13 15.63
CA LEU A 153 3.87 -2.33 15.23
C LEU A 153 3.66 -0.82 15.49
N ASP A 154 2.46 -0.28 15.32
CA ASP A 154 2.18 1.12 15.67
C ASP A 154 2.28 1.35 17.19
N TYR A 155 1.80 0.38 17.97
CA TYR A 155 1.88 0.41 19.43
C TYR A 155 3.32 0.30 19.96
N ALA A 156 4.11 -0.60 19.39
CA ALA A 156 5.50 -0.84 19.84
C ALA A 156 6.49 0.21 19.30
N TYR A 157 6.20 0.80 18.14
CA TYR A 157 7.09 1.73 17.44
C TYR A 157 6.33 3.01 17.03
N PRO A 158 5.87 3.80 18.01
CA PRO A 158 5.11 5.01 17.72
C PRO A 158 5.94 6.01 16.89
N GLY A 159 5.33 6.58 15.85
CA GLY A 159 5.98 7.52 14.94
C GLY A 159 6.92 6.90 13.90
N SER A 160 7.10 5.57 13.90
CA SER A 160 7.80 4.87 12.82
C SER A 160 6.89 4.73 11.59
N VAL A 161 7.41 5.03 10.42
CA VAL A 161 6.68 4.85 9.16
C VAL A 161 6.75 3.39 8.71
N LYS A 162 5.64 2.86 8.24
CA LYS A 162 5.51 1.51 7.68
C LYS A 162 4.89 1.60 6.29
N VAL A 163 5.57 1.03 5.29
CA VAL A 163 5.08 0.93 3.92
C VAL A 163 5.21 -0.49 3.41
N GLY A 164 4.40 -0.85 2.46
CA GLY A 164 4.47 -2.18 1.88
C GLY A 164 3.20 -2.60 1.15
N GLY A 165 3.05 -3.91 1.00
CA GLY A 165 1.86 -4.47 0.35
C GLY A 165 1.72 -5.96 0.51
N LEU A 166 0.51 -6.44 0.20
CA LEU A 166 0.22 -7.86 0.14
C LEU A 166 0.67 -8.42 -1.21
N ALA A 167 1.41 -9.52 -1.17
CA ALA A 167 1.74 -10.27 -2.37
C ALA A 167 0.48 -10.58 -3.19
N SER A 168 0.63 -10.66 -4.49
CA SER A 168 -0.52 -10.88 -5.37
C SER A 168 -0.16 -11.75 -6.56
N GLY A 169 -1.17 -12.40 -7.14
CA GLY A 169 -1.07 -13.13 -8.38
C GLY A 169 -2.19 -12.72 -9.32
N ARG A 170 -1.89 -12.40 -10.56
CA ARG A 170 -2.90 -12.07 -11.58
C ARG A 170 -3.32 -13.31 -12.37
N LEU A 171 -2.37 -14.23 -12.59
CA LEU A 171 -2.56 -15.43 -13.41
C LEU A 171 -2.80 -16.69 -12.58
N THR A 172 -2.39 -16.69 -11.32
CA THR A 172 -2.49 -17.82 -10.39
C THR A 172 -2.85 -17.32 -8.98
N ASN A 173 -3.44 -18.20 -8.18
CA ASN A 173 -3.65 -17.96 -6.75
C ASN A 173 -2.41 -18.34 -5.90
N ILE A 174 -1.28 -18.64 -6.56
CA ILE A 174 -0.02 -18.97 -5.89
C ILE A 174 0.71 -17.68 -5.59
N THR A 175 0.90 -17.39 -4.31
CA THR A 175 1.65 -16.24 -3.83
C THR A 175 2.85 -16.69 -3.02
N ALA A 176 3.86 -15.82 -2.92
CA ALA A 176 5.04 -16.06 -2.10
C ALA A 176 5.64 -14.74 -1.61
N VAL A 177 6.21 -14.79 -0.41
CA VAL A 177 7.13 -13.79 0.13
C VAL A 177 8.50 -14.44 0.30
N PHE A 178 9.56 -13.66 0.17
CA PHE A 178 10.94 -14.14 0.17
C PHE A 178 11.75 -13.49 1.27
N HIS A 179 12.56 -14.28 1.98
CA HIS A 179 13.48 -13.80 2.99
C HIS A 179 14.76 -14.65 3.00
N GLY A 180 15.90 -14.01 2.86
CA GLY A 180 17.18 -14.74 2.77
C GLY A 180 17.20 -15.71 1.58
N SER A 181 17.39 -17.00 1.84
CA SER A 181 17.41 -18.06 0.82
C SER A 181 16.05 -18.73 0.59
N GLU A 182 15.06 -18.40 1.38
CA GLU A 182 13.81 -19.15 1.48
C GLU A 182 12.63 -18.36 0.89
N HIS A 183 11.56 -19.09 0.57
CA HIS A 183 10.26 -18.51 0.24
C HIS A 183 9.17 -19.09 1.14
N TYR A 184 8.13 -18.28 1.39
CA TYR A 184 7.08 -18.62 2.33
C TYR A 184 5.70 -18.27 1.75
N GLN A 185 4.68 -18.96 2.26
CA GLN A 185 3.27 -18.69 2.02
C GLN A 185 2.55 -18.45 3.36
N ALA A 186 1.48 -17.67 3.35
CA ALA A 186 0.71 -17.30 4.53
C ALA A 186 1.57 -16.67 5.65
N GLN A 187 2.62 -15.96 5.29
CA GLN A 187 3.58 -15.34 6.22
C GLN A 187 3.88 -13.89 5.84
N ALA A 188 4.56 -13.17 6.72
CA ALA A 188 5.02 -11.81 6.49
C ALA A 188 6.55 -11.74 6.57
N VAL A 189 7.15 -10.93 5.70
CA VAL A 189 8.56 -10.58 5.77
C VAL A 189 8.70 -9.06 5.80
N GLY A 190 9.74 -8.58 6.42
CA GLY A 190 9.98 -7.15 6.49
C GLY A 190 11.43 -6.81 6.73
N VAL A 191 11.72 -5.53 6.65
CA VAL A 191 12.99 -4.96 7.04
C VAL A 191 12.76 -3.71 7.88
N ALA A 192 13.44 -3.62 9.00
CA ALA A 192 13.55 -2.41 9.80
C ALA A 192 14.85 -1.69 9.45
N LEU A 193 14.74 -0.41 9.13
CA LEU A 193 15.83 0.47 8.74
C LEU A 193 16.03 1.49 9.86
N CYS A 194 17.17 1.46 10.54
CA CYS A 194 17.47 2.31 11.70
C CYS A 194 18.69 3.19 11.44
N GLY A 195 18.66 4.42 11.93
CA GLY A 195 19.82 5.31 11.86
C GLY A 195 19.68 6.41 10.81
N ASN A 196 20.68 6.59 9.94
CA ASN A 196 20.78 7.73 9.00
C ASN A 196 19.85 7.56 7.77
N ILE A 197 18.54 7.41 8.03
CA ILE A 197 17.53 7.16 7.00
C ILE A 197 16.19 7.80 7.36
N VAL A 198 15.49 8.28 6.35
CA VAL A 198 14.12 8.77 6.42
C VAL A 198 13.29 8.04 5.39
N LEU A 199 12.10 7.61 5.78
CA LEU A 199 11.08 7.05 4.91
C LEU A 199 9.87 8.00 4.91
N GLU A 200 9.59 8.61 3.78
CA GLU A 200 8.45 9.48 3.58
C GLU A 200 7.40 8.79 2.71
N THR A 201 6.15 9.20 2.82
CA THR A 201 5.06 8.48 2.15
C THR A 201 4.14 9.40 1.38
N ILE A 202 3.63 8.86 0.27
CA ILE A 202 2.49 9.40 -0.47
C ILE A 202 1.46 8.29 -0.55
N VAL A 203 0.25 8.52 -0.04
CA VAL A 203 -0.86 7.55 -0.04
C VAL A 203 -1.99 8.12 -0.88
N ALA A 204 -2.05 7.69 -2.15
CA ALA A 204 -3.02 8.17 -3.13
C ALA A 204 -4.22 7.21 -3.19
N GLN A 205 -5.32 7.57 -2.53
CA GLN A 205 -6.52 6.74 -2.44
C GLN A 205 -7.38 6.80 -3.71
N GLY A 206 -7.36 7.93 -4.42
CA GLY A 206 -7.98 8.09 -5.72
C GLY A 206 -9.50 7.96 -5.75
N CYS A 207 -10.16 8.21 -4.62
CA CYS A 207 -11.60 8.16 -4.49
C CYS A 207 -12.15 9.54 -4.11
N ARG A 208 -13.31 9.89 -4.64
CA ARG A 208 -14.02 11.12 -4.27
C ARG A 208 -15.29 10.82 -3.48
N PRO A 209 -15.60 11.60 -2.44
CA PRO A 209 -16.85 11.47 -1.72
C PRO A 209 -18.04 11.85 -2.61
N ILE A 210 -19.15 11.15 -2.43
CA ILE A 210 -20.44 11.45 -3.06
C ILE A 210 -21.55 11.46 -2.02
N GLY A 211 -22.59 12.26 -2.26
CA GLY A 211 -23.65 12.46 -1.31
C GLY A 211 -23.15 13.10 0.01
N GLN A 212 -23.87 12.85 1.06
CA GLN A 212 -23.59 13.39 2.40
C GLN A 212 -23.00 12.33 3.32
N PRO A 213 -22.31 12.72 4.40
CA PRO A 213 -21.88 11.79 5.42
C PRO A 213 -23.07 11.26 6.24
N TYR A 214 -22.89 10.07 6.76
CA TYR A 214 -23.81 9.39 7.67
C TYR A 214 -23.09 8.93 8.92
N ARG A 215 -23.83 8.79 10.01
CA ARG A 215 -23.38 8.15 11.24
C ARG A 215 -24.00 6.76 11.37
N VAL A 216 -23.21 5.76 11.67
CA VAL A 216 -23.69 4.42 11.97
C VAL A 216 -24.38 4.44 13.33
N SER A 217 -25.71 4.25 13.38
CA SER A 217 -26.43 4.10 14.64
C SER A 217 -26.42 2.66 15.11
N LYS A 218 -26.44 1.69 14.17
CA LYS A 218 -26.39 0.27 14.50
C LYS A 218 -25.55 -0.52 13.51
N GLY A 219 -24.63 -1.32 14.03
CA GLY A 219 -23.75 -2.19 13.23
C GLY A 219 -23.31 -3.41 14.02
N GLU A 220 -22.99 -4.47 13.32
CA GLU A 220 -22.47 -5.72 13.89
C GLU A 220 -21.38 -6.31 13.00
N ARG A 221 -20.19 -6.57 13.58
CA ARG A 221 -19.01 -7.07 12.88
C ARG A 221 -18.60 -6.15 11.72
N ASN A 222 -18.88 -6.54 10.48
CA ASN A 222 -18.62 -5.77 9.26
C ASN A 222 -19.92 -5.35 8.54
N ILE A 223 -21.06 -5.41 9.24
CA ILE A 223 -22.38 -5.12 8.69
C ILE A 223 -22.93 -3.83 9.27
N ILE A 224 -23.30 -2.89 8.42
CA ILE A 224 -24.02 -1.68 8.78
C ILE A 224 -25.51 -1.99 8.69
N LEU A 225 -26.25 -1.81 9.80
CA LEU A 225 -27.67 -2.12 9.91
C LEU A 225 -28.54 -0.87 9.84
N GLU A 226 -28.11 0.24 10.45
CA GLU A 226 -28.84 1.50 10.49
C GLU A 226 -27.89 2.69 10.39
N LEU A 227 -28.33 3.71 9.69
CA LEU A 227 -27.61 4.98 9.48
C LEU A 227 -28.49 6.16 9.94
N GLU A 228 -27.84 7.17 10.48
CA GLU A 228 -28.42 8.48 10.75
C GLU A 228 -27.74 9.53 9.88
N GLN A 229 -28.53 10.45 9.35
CA GLN A 229 -28.04 11.52 8.51
C GLN A 229 -27.36 12.59 9.36
N GLU A 230 -26.16 13.03 8.97
CA GLU A 230 -25.51 14.18 9.58
C GLU A 230 -25.96 15.47 8.89
N SER A 231 -26.50 16.41 9.67
CA SER A 231 -26.80 17.76 9.19
C SER A 231 -25.72 18.71 9.65
N ASN A 232 -25.09 19.40 8.70
CA ASN A 232 -24.26 20.57 9.01
C ASN A 232 -25.21 21.74 9.36
N VAL A 233 -25.37 22.01 10.63
CA VAL A 233 -25.92 23.27 11.07
C VAL A 233 -24.75 24.23 11.27
N ASP A 234 -24.81 25.41 10.70
CA ASP A 234 -23.76 26.45 10.68
C ASP A 234 -23.26 26.92 12.05
N ASP A 235 -23.60 26.25 13.14
CA ASP A 235 -23.25 26.62 14.50
C ASP A 235 -22.73 25.43 15.31
N LEU A 236 -21.41 25.32 15.40
CA LEU A 236 -20.57 24.64 16.43
C LEU A 236 -20.96 23.25 16.97
N SER A 237 -22.00 22.60 16.49
CA SER A 237 -22.37 21.24 16.88
C SER A 237 -22.84 20.41 15.70
N LEU A 238 -22.22 19.22 15.52
CA LEU A 238 -22.75 18.18 14.65
C LEU A 238 -24.08 17.70 15.26
N VAL A 239 -25.18 18.08 14.66
CA VAL A 239 -26.49 17.59 15.05
C VAL A 239 -26.86 16.40 14.19
N VAL A 240 -27.05 15.27 14.82
CA VAL A 240 -27.71 14.12 14.19
C VAL A 240 -29.18 14.49 14.03
N SER A 241 -29.64 14.63 12.81
CA SER A 241 -31.03 14.98 12.51
C SER A 241 -31.65 13.95 11.58
N GLY A 242 -32.70 13.35 12.02
CA GLY A 242 -33.53 12.46 11.23
C GLY A 242 -33.81 11.12 11.89
N GLU A 243 -34.84 10.43 11.43
CA GLU A 243 -35.11 9.05 11.80
C GLU A 243 -34.02 8.14 11.20
N PRO A 244 -33.59 7.07 11.90
CA PRO A 244 -32.67 6.09 11.36
C PRO A 244 -33.20 5.50 10.06
N ILE A 245 -32.34 5.39 9.07
CA ILE A 245 -32.66 4.79 7.76
C ILE A 245 -31.80 3.56 7.52
N SER A 246 -32.29 2.65 6.69
CA SER A 246 -31.46 1.50 6.28
C SER A 246 -30.32 1.96 5.33
N PRO A 247 -29.14 1.34 5.40
CA PRO A 247 -28.04 1.65 4.46
C PRO A 247 -28.45 1.48 2.99
N LEU A 248 -29.30 0.52 2.67
CA LEU A 248 -29.83 0.31 1.32
C LEU A 248 -30.72 1.48 0.88
N GLU A 249 -31.54 2.02 1.78
CA GLU A 249 -32.36 3.19 1.48
C GLU A 249 -31.48 4.44 1.25
N ALA A 250 -30.44 4.63 2.07
CA ALA A 250 -29.47 5.69 1.88
C ALA A 250 -28.78 5.57 0.51
N LEU A 251 -28.36 4.35 0.12
CA LEU A 251 -27.77 4.08 -1.17
C LEU A 251 -28.75 4.32 -2.32
N GLN A 252 -30.01 3.90 -2.21
CA GLN A 252 -31.04 4.12 -3.24
C GLN A 252 -31.30 5.61 -3.46
N LYS A 253 -31.41 6.41 -2.39
CA LYS A 253 -31.54 7.86 -2.48
C LYS A 253 -30.34 8.48 -3.18
N LEU A 254 -29.13 8.09 -2.75
CA LEU A 254 -27.91 8.56 -3.37
C LEU A 254 -27.87 8.29 -4.88
N VAL A 255 -28.17 7.05 -5.31
CA VAL A 255 -28.14 6.67 -6.73
C VAL A 255 -29.16 7.45 -7.58
N GLN A 256 -30.31 7.83 -6.99
CA GLN A 256 -31.30 8.65 -7.68
C GLN A 256 -30.78 10.07 -7.98
N ASP A 257 -29.97 10.62 -7.09
CA ASP A 257 -29.41 11.97 -7.19
C ASP A 257 -28.14 12.05 -8.04
N LEU A 258 -27.52 10.90 -8.40
CA LEU A 258 -26.30 10.84 -9.20
C LEU A 258 -26.57 11.23 -10.66
N SER A 259 -25.56 11.85 -11.30
CA SER A 259 -25.51 12.00 -12.76
C SER A 259 -25.54 10.64 -13.46
N GLU A 260 -25.92 10.59 -14.72
CA GLU A 260 -25.93 9.33 -15.49
C GLU A 260 -24.53 8.70 -15.56
N ALA A 261 -23.49 9.51 -15.73
CA ALA A 261 -22.10 9.06 -15.73
C ALA A 261 -21.69 8.45 -14.36
N ASP A 262 -22.03 9.12 -13.26
CA ASP A 262 -21.73 8.62 -11.92
C ASP A 262 -22.56 7.37 -11.56
N ARG A 263 -23.77 7.28 -12.07
CA ARG A 263 -24.62 6.11 -11.87
C ARG A 263 -24.05 4.87 -12.58
N GLN A 264 -23.51 5.02 -13.79
CA GLN A 264 -22.81 3.95 -14.50
C GLN A 264 -21.53 3.56 -13.77
N LEU A 265 -20.76 4.53 -13.27
CA LEU A 265 -19.55 4.30 -12.49
C LEU A 265 -19.85 3.56 -11.19
N ALA A 266 -20.93 3.93 -10.49
CA ALA A 266 -21.33 3.34 -9.22
C ALA A 266 -21.63 1.83 -9.30
N GLN A 267 -21.97 1.31 -10.48
CA GLN A 267 -22.22 -0.12 -10.65
C GLN A 267 -21.01 -1.00 -10.36
N ASN A 268 -19.77 -0.48 -10.58
CA ASN A 268 -18.55 -1.25 -10.44
C ASN A 268 -17.48 -0.57 -9.56
N SER A 269 -17.68 0.69 -9.18
CA SER A 269 -16.67 1.51 -8.52
C SER A 269 -17.23 2.32 -7.35
N LEU A 270 -18.15 1.70 -6.59
CA LEU A 270 -18.74 2.27 -5.39
C LEU A 270 -18.06 1.72 -4.13
N PHE A 271 -17.68 2.62 -3.25
CA PHE A 271 -16.94 2.32 -2.02
C PHE A 271 -17.56 3.05 -0.82
N ILE A 272 -17.12 2.66 0.37
CA ILE A 272 -17.44 3.35 1.62
C ILE A 272 -16.15 3.98 2.15
N GLY A 273 -16.17 5.28 2.34
CA GLY A 273 -15.16 5.99 3.13
C GLY A 273 -15.55 5.95 4.59
N VAL A 274 -14.69 5.38 5.42
CA VAL A 274 -14.82 5.39 6.88
C VAL A 274 -14.00 6.54 7.42
N VAL A 275 -14.64 7.47 8.16
CA VAL A 275 -13.95 8.64 8.73
C VAL A 275 -13.02 8.18 9.85
N ARG A 276 -11.78 8.68 9.87
CA ARG A 276 -10.78 8.34 10.89
C ARG A 276 -10.97 9.12 12.19
N ASP A 277 -11.14 10.42 12.06
CA ASP A 277 -11.37 11.31 13.20
C ASP A 277 -12.85 11.70 13.26
N GLU A 278 -13.57 11.04 14.14
CA GLU A 278 -15.01 11.24 14.32
C GLU A 278 -15.36 12.62 14.84
N PHE A 279 -14.38 13.37 15.42
CA PHE A 279 -14.57 14.71 15.95
C PHE A 279 -14.28 15.81 14.91
N LYS A 280 -13.69 15.45 13.76
CA LYS A 280 -13.40 16.42 12.71
C LYS A 280 -14.71 16.93 12.09
N GLN A 281 -14.96 18.22 12.20
CA GLN A 281 -16.23 18.83 11.72
C GLN A 281 -16.29 18.90 10.19
N ARG A 282 -15.22 19.37 9.56
CA ARG A 282 -15.14 19.47 8.10
C ARG A 282 -14.26 18.36 7.53
N LEU A 283 -14.89 17.45 6.79
CA LEU A 283 -14.21 16.33 6.14
C LEU A 283 -13.57 16.76 4.82
N GLU A 284 -12.34 16.31 4.59
CA GLU A 284 -11.54 16.56 3.39
C GLU A 284 -11.10 15.24 2.76
N PRO A 285 -10.72 15.21 1.48
CA PRO A 285 -10.04 14.05 0.90
C PRO A 285 -8.80 13.67 1.75
N GLY A 286 -8.67 12.39 2.12
CA GLY A 286 -7.63 11.91 3.02
C GLY A 286 -8.07 11.69 4.48
N ASP A 287 -9.25 12.18 4.87
CA ASP A 287 -9.84 11.89 6.19
C ASP A 287 -10.53 10.51 6.24
N PHE A 288 -10.59 9.84 5.12
CA PHE A 288 -11.31 8.59 4.97
C PHE A 288 -10.37 7.41 4.76
N LEU A 289 -10.75 6.28 5.30
CA LEU A 289 -10.24 4.97 4.88
C LEU A 289 -11.23 4.37 3.90
N ILE A 290 -10.79 4.14 2.67
CA ILE A 290 -11.65 3.57 1.62
C ILE A 290 -11.79 2.07 1.84
N ARG A 291 -13.04 1.59 1.84
CA ARG A 291 -13.42 0.19 2.08
C ARG A 291 -14.35 -0.33 1.01
N ASN A 292 -14.18 -1.60 0.67
CA ASN A 292 -15.08 -2.29 -0.26
C ASN A 292 -16.49 -2.38 0.31
N LEU A 293 -17.47 -2.17 -0.55
CA LEU A 293 -18.82 -2.61 -0.35
C LEU A 293 -18.88 -4.09 -0.76
N LEU A 294 -18.97 -5.00 0.23
CA LEU A 294 -18.89 -6.44 0.01
C LEU A 294 -20.22 -7.06 -0.42
N GLY A 295 -21.31 -6.44 -0.05
CA GLY A 295 -22.65 -6.91 -0.41
C GLY A 295 -23.76 -6.13 0.27
N VAL A 296 -24.97 -6.42 -0.17
CA VAL A 296 -26.21 -5.83 0.34
C VAL A 296 -27.19 -6.96 0.66
N ASP A 297 -27.81 -6.94 1.83
CA ASP A 297 -28.97 -7.80 2.14
C ASP A 297 -30.28 -7.01 1.97
N PRO A 298 -31.02 -7.22 0.88
CA PRO A 298 -32.23 -6.44 0.61
C PRO A 298 -33.38 -6.75 1.57
N ARG A 299 -33.33 -7.85 2.33
CA ARG A 299 -34.42 -8.25 3.27
C ARG A 299 -34.41 -7.36 4.50
N VAL A 300 -33.26 -6.93 4.95
CA VAL A 300 -33.08 -6.08 6.14
C VAL A 300 -32.50 -4.71 5.79
N GLY A 301 -32.18 -4.48 4.52
CA GLY A 301 -31.59 -3.22 4.04
C GLY A 301 -30.14 -2.96 4.50
N ALA A 302 -29.43 -4.02 4.93
CA ALA A 302 -28.09 -3.92 5.47
C ALA A 302 -27.02 -3.91 4.36
N ILE A 303 -25.86 -3.31 4.67
CA ILE A 303 -24.67 -3.28 3.82
C ILE A 303 -23.49 -3.90 4.58
N ALA A 304 -22.76 -4.82 3.93
CA ALA A 304 -21.51 -5.36 4.43
C ALA A 304 -20.33 -4.62 3.80
N ILE A 305 -19.35 -4.24 4.62
CA ILE A 305 -18.12 -3.54 4.19
C ILE A 305 -16.86 -4.31 4.54
N GLY A 306 -15.74 -3.98 3.92
CA GLY A 306 -14.43 -4.60 4.16
C GLY A 306 -13.72 -4.07 5.42
N ASP A 307 -14.47 -3.77 6.48
CA ASP A 307 -13.93 -3.30 7.75
C ASP A 307 -14.87 -3.63 8.92
N ARG A 308 -14.37 -3.48 10.15
CA ARG A 308 -15.19 -3.55 11.36
C ARG A 308 -16.07 -2.31 11.49
N VAL A 309 -17.34 -2.52 11.76
CA VAL A 309 -18.32 -1.46 11.97
C VAL A 309 -18.57 -1.24 13.46
N ARG A 310 -18.64 0.05 13.87
CA ARG A 310 -18.95 0.44 15.24
C ARG A 310 -20.07 1.48 15.24
N PRO A 311 -21.02 1.41 16.18
CA PRO A 311 -21.95 2.52 16.41
C PRO A 311 -21.20 3.83 16.72
N GLY A 312 -21.69 4.94 16.19
CA GLY A 312 -21.05 6.25 16.27
C GLY A 312 -20.07 6.56 15.13
N GLN A 313 -19.60 5.56 14.40
CA GLN A 313 -18.66 5.70 13.30
C GLN A 313 -19.29 6.49 12.15
N ARG A 314 -18.52 7.42 11.59
CA ARG A 314 -18.96 8.23 10.44
C ARG A 314 -18.51 7.61 9.15
N ILE A 315 -19.40 7.57 8.16
CA ILE A 315 -19.13 7.04 6.81
C ILE A 315 -19.65 7.98 5.73
N GLN A 316 -19.08 7.85 4.54
CA GLN A 316 -19.60 8.49 3.32
C GLN A 316 -19.41 7.57 2.13
N PHE A 317 -20.33 7.59 1.17
CA PHE A 317 -20.15 6.86 -0.07
C PHE A 317 -19.08 7.55 -0.94
N HIS A 318 -18.32 6.74 -1.67
CA HIS A 318 -17.24 7.21 -2.54
C HIS A 318 -17.31 6.55 -3.90
N LEU A 319 -16.90 7.29 -4.93
CA LEU A 319 -16.67 6.75 -6.27
C LEU A 319 -15.18 6.84 -6.61
N ARG A 320 -14.72 5.89 -7.40
CA ARG A 320 -13.39 5.89 -7.99
C ARG A 320 -13.48 5.90 -9.50
N ASP A 321 -12.75 6.81 -10.12
CA ASP A 321 -12.52 6.86 -11.56
C ASP A 321 -11.07 7.24 -11.87
N ALA A 322 -10.69 7.10 -13.14
CA ALA A 322 -9.33 7.38 -13.60
C ALA A 322 -8.94 8.85 -13.38
N GLN A 323 -9.86 9.77 -13.61
CA GLN A 323 -9.61 11.21 -13.50
C GLN A 323 -9.37 11.60 -12.04
N THR A 324 -10.23 11.17 -11.13
CA THR A 324 -10.08 11.43 -9.69
C THR A 324 -8.77 10.80 -9.15
N SER A 325 -8.46 9.56 -9.57
CA SER A 325 -7.23 8.88 -9.16
C SER A 325 -5.98 9.62 -9.65
N LYS A 326 -5.99 10.17 -10.86
CA LYS A 326 -4.93 11.02 -11.41
C LYS A 326 -4.78 12.33 -10.64
N GLU A 327 -5.88 13.04 -10.40
CA GLU A 327 -5.89 14.34 -9.74
C GLU A 327 -5.40 14.22 -8.29
N ASP A 328 -5.82 13.18 -7.57
CA ASP A 328 -5.38 12.90 -6.21
C ASP A 328 -3.86 12.66 -6.16
N LEU A 329 -3.34 11.74 -6.97
CA LEU A 329 -1.90 11.49 -7.04
C LEU A 329 -1.12 12.74 -7.45
N GLN A 330 -1.60 13.50 -8.44
CA GLN A 330 -0.96 14.73 -8.91
C GLN A 330 -0.92 15.80 -7.81
N MET A 331 -1.99 15.97 -7.06
CA MET A 331 -2.08 16.91 -5.93
C MET A 331 -1.06 16.54 -4.84
N LEU A 332 -1.00 15.26 -4.47
CA LEU A 332 -0.08 14.76 -3.45
C LEU A 332 1.39 14.91 -3.86
N LEU A 333 1.73 14.59 -5.11
CA LEU A 333 3.08 14.77 -5.66
C LEU A 333 3.47 16.26 -5.71
N THR A 334 2.54 17.13 -6.10
CA THR A 334 2.76 18.59 -6.09
C THR A 334 3.04 19.09 -4.67
N ARG A 335 2.25 18.63 -3.68
CA ARG A 335 2.45 18.96 -2.25
C ARG A 335 3.83 18.51 -1.78
N TYR A 336 4.20 17.26 -2.09
CA TYR A 336 5.50 16.71 -1.73
C TYR A 336 6.64 17.55 -2.30
N GLN A 337 6.57 17.92 -3.58
CA GLN A 337 7.58 18.76 -4.23
C GLN A 337 7.68 20.16 -3.61
N GLN A 338 6.55 20.75 -3.19
CA GLN A 338 6.53 22.04 -2.51
C GLN A 338 7.17 21.99 -1.12
N GLN A 339 6.99 20.89 -0.39
CA GLN A 339 7.62 20.66 0.91
C GLN A 339 9.12 20.36 0.78
N HIS A 340 9.58 19.86 -0.39
CA HIS A 340 10.97 19.52 -0.69
C HIS A 340 11.46 20.26 -1.93
N PRO A 341 11.68 21.60 -1.86
CA PRO A 341 12.03 22.41 -3.03
C PRO A 341 13.37 22.01 -3.68
N ASN A 342 14.23 21.30 -2.94
CA ASN A 342 15.49 20.75 -3.45
C ASN A 342 15.36 19.31 -3.95
N SER A 343 14.16 18.87 -4.31
CA SER A 343 13.89 17.49 -4.76
C SER A 343 14.73 17.08 -5.99
N SER A 344 15.21 18.01 -6.81
CA SER A 344 16.20 17.72 -7.85
C SER A 344 17.57 17.25 -7.31
N GLN A 345 17.91 17.56 -6.06
CA GLN A 345 19.10 17.05 -5.37
C GLN A 345 18.87 15.67 -4.75
N LEU A 346 17.59 15.27 -4.56
CA LEU A 346 17.25 13.93 -4.09
C LEU A 346 17.69 12.84 -5.08
N ALA A 347 17.73 13.14 -6.37
CA ALA A 347 18.02 12.18 -7.45
C ALA A 347 19.29 11.36 -7.27
N ALA A 348 20.31 11.92 -6.57
CA ALA A 348 21.58 11.23 -6.34
C ALA A 348 21.58 10.29 -5.12
N ASN A 349 20.69 10.51 -4.11
CA ASN A 349 20.76 9.89 -2.81
C ASN A 349 19.38 9.46 -2.28
N ALA A 350 18.46 9.14 -3.17
CA ALA A 350 17.13 8.68 -2.82
C ALA A 350 16.66 7.53 -3.72
N GLY A 351 15.69 6.77 -3.26
CA GLY A 351 14.97 5.77 -4.04
C GLY A 351 13.52 5.71 -3.60
N ALA A 352 12.69 5.10 -4.41
CA ALA A 352 11.28 4.95 -4.09
C ALA A 352 10.77 3.53 -4.32
N LEU A 353 9.76 3.18 -3.52
CA LEU A 353 8.96 1.97 -3.65
C LEU A 353 7.53 2.35 -3.97
N MET A 354 6.90 1.60 -4.87
CA MET A 354 5.50 1.75 -5.23
C MET A 354 4.74 0.46 -4.92
N PHE A 355 3.73 0.58 -4.09
CA PHE A 355 2.78 -0.48 -3.79
C PHE A 355 1.42 -0.03 -4.30
N SER A 356 1.01 -0.53 -5.46
CA SER A 356 -0.21 -0.10 -6.12
C SER A 356 -1.23 -1.23 -6.17
N CYS A 357 -2.50 -0.90 -6.05
CA CYS A 357 -3.56 -1.89 -6.11
C CYS A 357 -3.65 -2.55 -7.50
N LEU A 358 -3.93 -3.86 -7.55
CA LEU A 358 -4.23 -4.59 -8.79
C LEU A 358 -5.37 -3.96 -9.61
N GLY A 359 -6.25 -3.20 -8.98
CA GLY A 359 -7.33 -2.49 -9.65
C GLY A 359 -6.91 -1.13 -10.23
N ARG A 360 -5.64 -0.76 -10.18
CA ARG A 360 -5.06 0.43 -10.84
C ARG A 360 -4.42 0.03 -12.18
N GLY A 361 -3.37 0.70 -12.60
CA GLY A 361 -2.64 0.38 -13.83
C GLY A 361 -3.48 0.56 -15.09
N GLU A 362 -3.18 -0.23 -16.11
CA GLU A 362 -3.84 -0.13 -17.42
C GLU A 362 -5.35 -0.34 -17.35
N GLY A 363 -5.82 -1.20 -16.44
CA GLY A 363 -7.25 -1.46 -16.25
C GLY A 363 -8.05 -0.23 -15.78
N LEU A 364 -7.44 0.66 -15.02
CA LEU A 364 -8.07 1.90 -14.56
C LEU A 364 -7.88 3.05 -15.56
N TYR A 365 -6.65 3.23 -16.05
CA TYR A 365 -6.28 4.41 -16.83
C TYR A 365 -6.42 4.24 -18.35
N GLY A 366 -6.62 3.01 -18.84
CA GLY A 366 -6.66 2.69 -20.27
C GLY A 366 -5.31 2.86 -20.97
N SER A 367 -4.23 3.01 -20.22
CA SER A 367 -2.86 3.13 -20.72
C SER A 367 -1.87 2.58 -19.70
N PRO A 368 -0.79 1.89 -20.15
CA PRO A 368 0.24 1.38 -19.26
C PRO A 368 1.10 2.50 -18.67
N ASN A 369 1.82 2.19 -17.59
CA ASN A 369 2.83 3.06 -16.97
C ASN A 369 2.29 4.38 -16.43
N PHE A 370 1.03 4.46 -16.03
CA PHE A 370 0.43 5.74 -15.70
C PHE A 370 0.95 6.30 -14.37
N ASP A 371 0.83 5.54 -13.29
CA ASP A 371 1.21 5.99 -11.94
C ASP A 371 2.73 6.21 -11.84
N CYS A 372 3.54 5.29 -12.37
CA CYS A 372 5.00 5.41 -12.36
C CYS A 372 5.50 6.57 -13.24
N SER A 373 4.89 6.81 -14.41
CA SER A 373 5.25 7.94 -15.27
C SER A 373 4.83 9.28 -14.65
N LEU A 374 3.69 9.32 -13.96
CA LEU A 374 3.26 10.51 -13.23
C LEU A 374 4.21 10.80 -12.08
N PHE A 375 4.56 9.78 -11.28
CA PHE A 375 5.54 9.91 -10.20
C PHE A 375 6.88 10.43 -10.71
N GLN A 376 7.42 9.85 -11.79
CA GLN A 376 8.73 10.18 -12.33
C GLN A 376 8.83 11.61 -12.89
N ARG A 377 7.72 12.23 -13.33
CA ARG A 377 7.69 13.64 -13.73
C ARG A 377 7.94 14.61 -12.57
N TYR A 378 7.58 14.21 -11.36
CA TYR A 378 7.77 15.02 -10.15
C TYR A 378 9.08 14.68 -9.43
N LEU A 379 9.41 13.39 -9.38
CA LEU A 379 10.54 12.84 -8.64
C LEU A 379 11.33 11.88 -9.53
N ASN A 380 12.37 12.39 -10.16
CA ASN A 380 13.23 11.59 -11.04
C ASN A 380 14.25 10.79 -10.21
N ILE A 381 13.76 9.83 -9.44
CA ILE A 381 14.54 8.89 -8.61
C ILE A 381 14.22 7.46 -9.03
N PRO A 382 15.12 6.48 -8.75
CA PRO A 382 14.83 5.08 -9.03
C PRO A 382 13.55 4.62 -8.32
N LEU A 383 12.66 3.96 -9.07
CA LEU A 383 11.38 3.45 -8.59
C LEU A 383 11.33 1.94 -8.80
N SER A 384 10.93 1.20 -7.76
CA SER A 384 10.65 -0.23 -7.85
C SER A 384 9.37 -0.57 -7.07
N GLY A 385 8.80 -1.73 -7.30
CA GLY A 385 7.61 -2.16 -6.56
C GLY A 385 6.75 -3.16 -7.30
N LEU A 386 5.49 -3.19 -6.92
CA LEU A 386 4.54 -4.17 -7.45
C LEU A 386 3.09 -3.67 -7.41
N PHE A 387 2.26 -4.32 -8.21
CA PHE A 387 0.82 -4.30 -8.04
C PHE A 387 0.43 -5.37 -7.03
N CYS A 388 -0.19 -4.95 -5.91
CA CYS A 388 -0.45 -5.76 -4.73
C CYS A 388 -1.95 -5.96 -4.47
N ASN A 389 -2.26 -6.90 -3.57
CA ASN A 389 -3.64 -7.24 -3.18
C ASN A 389 -4.11 -6.48 -1.93
N GLY A 390 -3.46 -5.38 -1.63
CA GLY A 390 -3.68 -4.49 -0.50
C GLY A 390 -2.40 -3.74 -0.20
N GLU A 391 -2.51 -2.44 -0.03
CA GLU A 391 -1.40 -1.51 0.16
C GLU A 391 -1.24 -1.22 1.65
N ILE A 392 -0.01 -1.18 2.15
CA ILE A 392 0.31 -0.82 3.54
C ILE A 392 0.91 0.59 3.53
N GLY A 393 0.27 1.49 4.26
CA GLY A 393 0.75 2.86 4.38
C GLY A 393 0.09 3.63 5.51
N PRO A 394 0.71 4.72 5.98
CA PRO A 394 0.16 5.52 7.05
C PRO A 394 -0.92 6.48 6.56
N VAL A 395 -1.89 6.74 7.42
CA VAL A 395 -2.81 7.88 7.31
C VAL A 395 -2.80 8.59 8.65
N GLY A 396 -2.22 9.79 8.71
CA GLY A 396 -1.83 10.44 9.96
C GLY A 396 -0.73 9.65 10.67
N ASP A 397 -0.96 9.33 11.95
CA ASP A 397 0.05 8.67 12.80
C ASP A 397 -0.13 7.15 12.87
N GLU A 398 -1.11 6.59 12.19
CA GLU A 398 -1.43 5.16 12.22
C GLU A 398 -1.27 4.51 10.84
N THR A 399 -0.91 3.24 10.83
CA THR A 399 -0.69 2.44 9.62
C THR A 399 -1.91 1.58 9.30
N PHE A 400 -2.31 1.57 8.04
CA PHE A 400 -3.49 0.83 7.58
C PHE A 400 -3.17 -0.07 6.39
N LEU A 401 -3.97 -1.13 6.29
CA LEU A 401 -4.15 -1.87 5.05
C LEU A 401 -5.19 -1.14 4.21
N HIS A 402 -4.79 -0.71 3.03
CA HIS A 402 -5.62 -0.02 2.05
C HIS A 402 -6.08 -0.98 0.96
N GLY A 403 -7.06 -0.52 0.19
CA GLY A 403 -7.46 -1.10 -1.08
C GLY A 403 -7.67 0.00 -2.11
N TYR A 404 -7.41 -0.31 -3.37
CA TYR A 404 -7.55 0.61 -4.50
C TYR A 404 -6.64 1.84 -4.47
N THR A 405 -5.62 1.82 -3.65
CA THR A 405 -4.69 2.91 -3.34
C THR A 405 -3.38 2.71 -4.11
N SER A 406 -2.58 3.75 -4.21
CA SER A 406 -1.16 3.64 -4.56
C SER A 406 -0.36 4.27 -3.44
N VAL A 407 0.48 3.47 -2.77
CA VAL A 407 1.37 3.90 -1.70
C VAL A 407 2.79 4.00 -2.25
N PHE A 408 3.38 5.19 -2.13
CA PHE A 408 4.80 5.39 -2.44
C PHE A 408 5.57 5.56 -1.13
N GLY A 409 6.65 4.82 -0.98
CA GLY A 409 7.64 5.01 0.07
C GLY A 409 8.91 5.64 -0.52
N ILE A 410 9.25 6.85 -0.10
CA ILE A 410 10.44 7.57 -0.57
C ILE A 410 11.51 7.46 0.49
N VAL A 411 12.60 6.78 0.15
CA VAL A 411 13.73 6.51 1.04
C VAL A 411 14.85 7.47 0.72
N ARG A 412 15.34 8.20 1.72
CA ARG A 412 16.45 9.15 1.58
C ARG A 412 17.25 9.28 2.87
N GLN A 413 18.40 9.91 2.80
CA GLN A 413 19.10 10.41 4.00
C GLN A 413 18.47 11.70 4.50
N PRO A 414 18.52 11.98 5.81
CA PRO A 414 18.00 13.21 6.42
C PRO A 414 18.53 14.51 5.81
#